data_a9566b84c0e893fe741256b61ad28e66
#
_entry.id   a9566b84c0e893fe741256b61ad28e66
#
_cell.length_a   1.000
_cell.length_b   1.000
_cell.length_c   1.000
_cell.angle_alpha   90.00
_cell.angle_beta   90.00
_cell.angle_gamma   90.00
#
_symmetry.space_group_name_H-M   'P 1'
#
loop_
_entity.id
_entity.type
_entity.pdbx_description
1 polymer ?
#
loop_
_entity_poly.entity_id
_entity_poly.type
_entity_poly.pdbx_seq_one_letter_code
_entity_poly.pdbx_strand_id
1 'polypeptide(L)'
;MRKIIPTQEELENILKMYNEELLGSRAISEKTGISTHTVLRILKDNGVDVKPSGRQNIGGRQVAMKKYESKPETKQLKRKNYDKWYENNKEHRKQYLKEYREKNINKIRKTKRDYERNRKASDPLYKLISNFRTAIYTVLKESNVDKYGHYFDILQYIPEELINHLEKQFTDTMTWDNYGVWHVDHKLPITSFDIQEMGDKEFMRCWCLDNLQPMWGEENIRKSNKL
;
A
#
# COMPACT_ATOMS: atom_id res chain seq x y z
N MET A 1 -53.05 16.67 -30.03
CA MET A 1 -51.77 17.42 -29.83
C MET A 1 -50.86 17.11 -31.00
N ARG A 2 -50.32 18.14 -31.70
CA ARG A 2 -49.36 17.91 -32.79
C ARG A 2 -48.08 17.33 -32.23
N LYS A 3 -47.58 16.23 -32.81
CA LYS A 3 -46.28 15.67 -32.49
C LYS A 3 -45.21 16.72 -32.87
N ILE A 4 -44.49 17.25 -31.93
CA ILE A 4 -43.31 18.06 -32.19
C ILE A 4 -42.25 17.10 -32.70
N ILE A 5 -41.86 17.22 -33.97
CA ILE A 5 -40.76 16.51 -34.60
C ILE A 5 -39.55 17.45 -34.49
N PRO A 6 -38.50 17.09 -33.75
CA PRO A 6 -37.32 17.95 -33.67
C PRO A 6 -36.60 18.00 -35.00
N THR A 7 -35.89 19.10 -35.26
CA THR A 7 -34.96 19.18 -36.39
C THR A 7 -33.78 18.25 -36.14
N GLN A 8 -33.00 17.90 -37.16
CA GLN A 8 -31.81 17.03 -37.03
C GLN A 8 -30.81 17.66 -36.03
N GLU A 9 -30.60 18.94 -36.08
CA GLU A 9 -29.70 19.69 -35.18
C GLU A 9 -30.18 19.64 -33.73
N GLU A 10 -31.47 19.82 -33.50
CA GLU A 10 -32.06 19.72 -32.14
C GLU A 10 -31.93 18.29 -31.60
N LEU A 11 -32.10 17.27 -32.45
CA LEU A 11 -31.94 15.88 -32.10
C LEU A 11 -30.49 15.59 -31.64
N GLU A 12 -29.52 15.97 -32.45
CA GLU A 12 -28.09 15.78 -32.13
C GLU A 12 -27.69 16.51 -30.85
N ASN A 13 -28.19 17.71 -30.67
CA ASN A 13 -27.94 18.50 -29.45
C ASN A 13 -28.55 17.84 -28.20
N ILE A 14 -29.77 17.31 -28.28
CA ILE A 14 -30.40 16.59 -27.17
C ILE A 14 -29.62 15.31 -26.83
N LEU A 15 -29.20 14.54 -27.82
CA LEU A 15 -28.41 13.33 -27.63
C LEU A 15 -27.05 13.64 -27.02
N LYS A 16 -26.39 14.69 -27.49
CA LYS A 16 -25.12 15.16 -26.94
C LYS A 16 -25.25 15.59 -25.47
N MET A 17 -26.24 16.43 -25.16
CA MET A 17 -26.51 16.86 -23.79
C MET A 17 -26.77 15.67 -22.85
N TYR A 18 -27.46 14.65 -23.33
CA TYR A 18 -27.77 13.47 -22.52
C TYR A 18 -26.58 12.53 -22.35
N ASN A 19 -25.87 12.17 -23.42
CA ASN A 19 -24.82 11.18 -23.44
C ASN A 19 -23.45 11.73 -23.01
N GLU A 20 -23.10 12.96 -23.43
CA GLU A 20 -21.79 13.54 -23.20
C GLU A 20 -21.80 14.51 -21.99
N GLU A 21 -22.79 15.40 -21.92
CA GLU A 21 -22.92 16.35 -20.80
C GLU A 21 -23.61 15.74 -19.59
N LEU A 22 -24.15 14.53 -19.71
CA LEU A 22 -24.84 13.77 -18.67
C LEU A 22 -26.00 14.54 -18.01
N LEU A 23 -26.70 15.36 -18.80
CA LEU A 23 -27.83 16.15 -18.34
C LEU A 23 -29.10 15.30 -18.28
N GLY A 24 -29.85 15.45 -17.21
CA GLY A 24 -31.18 14.81 -17.11
C GLY A 24 -32.20 15.50 -18.00
N SER A 25 -33.28 14.79 -18.40
CA SER A 25 -34.32 15.29 -19.28
C SER A 25 -34.94 16.62 -18.86
N ARG A 26 -34.97 16.95 -17.56
CA ARG A 26 -35.46 18.22 -17.04
C ARG A 26 -34.47 19.35 -17.33
N ALA A 27 -33.19 19.14 -17.13
CA ALA A 27 -32.15 20.13 -17.44
C ALA A 27 -32.05 20.39 -18.96
N ILE A 28 -32.22 19.34 -19.77
CA ILE A 28 -32.30 19.46 -21.23
C ILE A 28 -33.54 20.28 -21.64
N SER A 29 -34.68 19.99 -21.01
CA SER A 29 -35.94 20.76 -21.23
C SER A 29 -35.76 22.25 -20.91
N GLU A 30 -35.10 22.58 -19.81
CA GLU A 30 -34.82 23.99 -19.41
C GLU A 30 -33.86 24.66 -20.40
N LYS A 31 -32.88 23.96 -20.95
CA LYS A 31 -31.93 24.53 -21.94
C LYS A 31 -32.50 24.64 -23.34
N THR A 32 -33.33 23.70 -23.76
CA THR A 32 -33.84 23.64 -25.15
C THR A 32 -35.23 24.22 -25.32
N GLY A 33 -35.98 24.52 -24.24
CA GLY A 33 -37.38 24.92 -24.28
C GLY A 33 -38.33 23.77 -24.67
N ILE A 34 -37.85 22.59 -24.97
CA ILE A 34 -38.63 21.43 -25.34
C ILE A 34 -39.16 20.73 -24.08
N SER A 35 -40.45 20.35 -24.04
CA SER A 35 -41.02 19.76 -22.85
C SER A 35 -40.27 18.51 -22.42
N THR A 36 -40.13 18.25 -21.12
CA THR A 36 -39.48 17.05 -20.56
C THR A 36 -40.02 15.75 -21.10
N HIS A 37 -41.35 15.70 -21.34
CA HIS A 37 -42.00 14.55 -21.94
C HIS A 37 -41.55 14.31 -23.41
N THR A 38 -41.38 15.40 -24.17
CA THR A 38 -40.89 15.34 -25.55
C THR A 38 -39.41 14.91 -25.58
N VAL A 39 -38.57 15.44 -24.69
CA VAL A 39 -37.16 15.03 -24.54
C VAL A 39 -37.09 13.53 -24.23
N LEU A 40 -37.86 13.02 -23.27
CA LEU A 40 -37.88 11.61 -22.93
C LEU A 40 -38.31 10.72 -24.09
N ARG A 41 -39.29 11.17 -24.87
CA ARG A 41 -39.72 10.45 -26.08
C ARG A 41 -38.62 10.40 -27.13
N ILE A 42 -37.97 11.56 -27.40
CA ILE A 42 -36.87 11.64 -28.36
C ILE A 42 -35.73 10.69 -27.97
N LEU A 43 -35.32 10.71 -26.70
CA LEU A 43 -34.29 9.81 -26.22
C LEU A 43 -34.65 8.32 -26.43
N LYS A 44 -35.91 7.93 -26.11
CA LYS A 44 -36.39 6.56 -26.30
C LYS A 44 -36.49 6.16 -27.77
N ASP A 45 -37.01 7.06 -28.61
CA ASP A 45 -37.14 6.81 -30.05
C ASP A 45 -35.79 6.64 -30.75
N ASN A 46 -34.70 7.13 -30.14
CA ASN A 46 -33.30 6.98 -30.58
C ASN A 46 -32.52 5.91 -29.81
N GLY A 47 -33.21 4.95 -29.16
CA GLY A 47 -32.58 3.80 -28.54
C GLY A 47 -31.81 4.09 -27.22
N VAL A 48 -32.00 5.27 -26.65
CA VAL A 48 -31.40 5.61 -25.37
C VAL A 48 -32.19 4.96 -24.22
N ASP A 49 -31.56 4.13 -23.43
CA ASP A 49 -32.15 3.56 -22.22
C ASP A 49 -32.33 4.64 -21.14
N VAL A 50 -33.52 5.25 -21.16
CA VAL A 50 -33.87 6.33 -20.24
C VAL A 50 -34.32 5.76 -18.90
N LYS A 51 -33.49 5.85 -17.88
CA LYS A 51 -33.79 5.38 -16.52
C LYS A 51 -34.87 6.24 -15.84
N PRO A 52 -35.69 5.71 -14.93
CA PRO A 52 -36.76 6.43 -14.24
C PRO A 52 -36.27 7.68 -13.50
N SER A 53 -37.07 8.75 -13.53
CA SER A 53 -36.70 10.04 -12.86
C SER A 53 -36.38 9.83 -11.39
N GLY A 54 -35.26 10.40 -10.97
CA GLY A 54 -34.74 10.30 -9.59
C GLY A 54 -33.52 9.40 -9.40
N ARG A 55 -33.23 8.47 -10.31
CA ARG A 55 -32.03 7.61 -10.27
C ARG A 55 -31.05 7.82 -11.41
N GLN A 56 -31.31 8.76 -12.31
CA GLN A 56 -30.61 8.91 -13.59
C GLN A 56 -29.26 9.64 -13.50
N ASN A 57 -28.97 10.26 -12.40
CA ASN A 57 -27.77 11.08 -12.31
C ASN A 57 -26.69 10.46 -11.40
N ILE A 58 -26.60 9.12 -11.36
CA ILE A 58 -25.54 8.46 -10.56
C ILE A 58 -24.17 8.87 -11.13
N GLY A 59 -24.00 8.88 -12.44
CA GLY A 59 -22.74 9.31 -13.09
C GLY A 59 -22.51 10.82 -12.93
N GLY A 60 -23.46 11.65 -13.26
CA GLY A 60 -23.35 13.11 -13.13
C GLY A 60 -23.19 13.56 -11.66
N ARG A 61 -23.92 12.94 -10.75
CA ARG A 61 -23.77 13.20 -9.31
C ARG A 61 -22.41 12.77 -8.80
N GLN A 62 -21.90 11.62 -9.23
CA GLN A 62 -20.56 11.16 -8.86
C GLN A 62 -19.46 12.07 -9.41
N VAL A 63 -19.60 12.52 -10.68
CA VAL A 63 -18.65 13.46 -11.29
C VAL A 63 -18.72 14.82 -10.58
N ALA A 64 -19.92 15.34 -10.31
CA ALA A 64 -20.10 16.59 -9.56
C ALA A 64 -19.55 16.46 -8.12
N MET A 65 -19.77 15.34 -7.44
CA MET A 65 -19.19 15.07 -6.12
C MET A 65 -17.67 15.01 -6.18
N LYS A 66 -17.08 14.29 -7.13
CA LYS A 66 -15.61 14.23 -7.31
C LYS A 66 -15.04 15.64 -7.57
N LYS A 67 -15.68 16.44 -8.44
CA LYS A 67 -15.27 17.83 -8.70
C LYS A 67 -15.40 18.72 -7.47
N TYR A 68 -16.47 18.57 -6.68
CA TYR A 68 -16.64 19.27 -5.40
C TYR A 68 -15.57 18.83 -4.38
N GLU A 69 -15.32 17.53 -4.26
CA GLU A 69 -14.33 16.97 -3.32
C GLU A 69 -12.89 17.29 -3.71
N SER A 70 -12.61 17.52 -4.99
CA SER A 70 -11.26 17.89 -5.46
C SER A 70 -10.88 19.33 -5.15
N LYS A 71 -11.85 20.23 -4.87
CA LYS A 71 -11.58 21.64 -4.56
C LYS A 71 -10.73 21.77 -3.29
N PRO A 72 -9.67 22.59 -3.29
CA PRO A 72 -8.80 22.78 -2.13
C PRO A 72 -9.57 23.21 -0.87
N GLU A 73 -10.52 24.12 -1.01
CA GLU A 73 -11.38 24.62 0.07
C GLU A 73 -12.20 23.50 0.72
N THR A 74 -12.76 22.60 -0.12
CA THR A 74 -13.54 21.45 0.36
C THR A 74 -12.64 20.46 1.11
N LYS A 75 -11.42 20.22 0.62
CA LYS A 75 -10.44 19.37 1.31
C LYS A 75 -10.05 19.98 2.66
N GLN A 76 -9.80 21.28 2.73
CA GLN A 76 -9.47 21.97 3.97
C GLN A 76 -10.64 21.92 4.96
N LEU A 77 -11.86 22.15 4.50
CA LEU A 77 -13.07 22.08 5.35
C LEU A 77 -13.28 20.65 5.89
N LYS A 78 -13.15 19.63 5.03
CA LYS A 78 -13.22 18.21 5.45
C LYS A 78 -12.13 17.89 6.47
N ARG A 79 -10.91 18.38 6.26
CA ARG A 79 -9.80 18.20 7.19
C ARG A 79 -10.10 18.82 8.54
N LYS A 80 -10.52 20.08 8.57
CA LYS A 80 -10.88 20.80 9.79
C LYS A 80 -12.02 20.10 10.56
N ASN A 81 -13.06 19.66 9.84
CA ASN A 81 -14.17 18.92 10.47
C ASN A 81 -13.73 17.56 11.02
N TYR A 82 -12.85 16.86 10.28
CA TYR A 82 -12.26 15.60 10.76
C TYR A 82 -11.40 15.81 12.00
N ASP A 83 -10.53 16.83 12.02
CA ASP A 83 -9.68 17.12 13.16
C ASP A 83 -10.51 17.45 14.41
N LYS A 84 -11.58 18.26 14.26
CA LYS A 84 -12.52 18.57 15.33
C LYS A 84 -13.24 17.30 15.84
N TRP A 85 -13.73 16.47 14.92
CA TRP A 85 -14.36 15.20 15.26
C TRP A 85 -13.37 14.26 15.96
N TYR A 86 -12.13 14.19 15.46
CA TYR A 86 -11.07 13.33 16.02
C TYR A 86 -10.76 13.73 17.48
N GLU A 87 -10.55 15.00 17.76
CA GLU A 87 -10.26 15.47 19.12
C GLU A 87 -11.44 15.16 20.08
N ASN A 88 -12.67 15.34 19.62
CA ASN A 88 -13.84 15.04 20.45
C ASN A 88 -14.05 13.54 20.68
N ASN A 89 -13.53 12.67 19.82
CA ASN A 89 -13.75 11.22 19.89
C ASN A 89 -12.48 10.41 20.18
N LYS A 90 -11.36 11.05 20.42
CA LYS A 90 -10.04 10.45 20.57
C LYS A 90 -9.99 9.33 21.61
N GLU A 91 -10.49 9.60 22.82
CA GLU A 91 -10.48 8.62 23.91
C GLU A 91 -11.44 7.45 23.65
N HIS A 92 -12.64 7.73 23.16
CA HIS A 92 -13.58 6.68 22.76
C HIS A 92 -12.97 5.77 21.67
N ARG A 93 -12.33 6.37 20.66
CA ARG A 93 -11.67 5.62 19.59
C ARG A 93 -10.50 4.77 20.11
N LYS A 94 -9.70 5.31 21.03
CA LYS A 94 -8.60 4.59 21.67
C LYS A 94 -9.10 3.37 22.42
N GLN A 95 -10.16 3.54 23.21
CA GLN A 95 -10.80 2.45 23.93
C GLN A 95 -11.37 1.39 22.99
N TYR A 96 -12.12 1.81 21.97
CA TYR A 96 -12.67 0.92 20.95
C TYR A 96 -11.56 0.09 20.25
N LEU A 97 -10.47 0.74 19.84
CA LEU A 97 -9.34 0.06 19.17
C LEU A 97 -8.65 -0.94 20.11
N LYS A 98 -8.56 -0.62 21.41
CA LYS A 98 -8.01 -1.54 22.42
C LYS A 98 -8.88 -2.79 22.52
N GLU A 99 -10.17 -2.62 22.74
CA GLU A 99 -11.13 -3.72 22.84
C GLU A 99 -11.20 -4.56 21.56
N TYR A 100 -11.19 -3.89 20.40
CA TYR A 100 -11.16 -4.58 19.09
C TYR A 100 -9.92 -5.45 18.95
N ARG A 101 -8.74 -4.94 19.33
CA ARG A 101 -7.48 -5.70 19.29
C ARG A 101 -7.51 -6.89 20.23
N GLU A 102 -7.97 -6.70 21.45
CA GLU A 102 -8.09 -7.78 22.44
C GLU A 102 -9.02 -8.89 21.93
N LYS A 103 -10.20 -8.53 21.43
CA LYS A 103 -11.17 -9.49 20.89
C LYS A 103 -10.69 -10.22 19.63
N ASN A 104 -9.86 -9.56 18.81
CA ASN A 104 -9.44 -10.07 17.50
C ASN A 104 -7.96 -10.47 17.44
N ILE A 105 -7.25 -10.54 18.56
CA ILE A 105 -5.78 -10.72 18.58
C ILE A 105 -5.33 -11.94 17.80
N ASN A 106 -6.01 -13.07 17.90
CA ASN A 106 -5.67 -14.29 17.20
C ASN A 106 -5.86 -14.17 15.68
N LYS A 107 -6.94 -13.51 15.26
CA LYS A 107 -7.20 -13.22 13.83
C LYS A 107 -6.14 -12.28 13.26
N ILE A 108 -5.82 -11.22 13.98
CA ILE A 108 -4.79 -10.24 13.58
C ILE A 108 -3.42 -10.92 13.46
N ARG A 109 -3.04 -11.73 14.46
CA ARG A 109 -1.78 -12.49 14.45
C ARG A 109 -1.72 -13.49 13.30
N LYS A 110 -2.83 -14.20 13.02
CA LYS A 110 -2.92 -15.12 11.90
C LYS A 110 -2.73 -14.39 10.57
N THR A 111 -3.50 -13.33 10.34
CA THR A 111 -3.42 -12.53 9.10
C THR A 111 -2.01 -11.97 8.89
N LYS A 112 -1.35 -11.47 9.96
CA LYS A 112 0.02 -10.99 9.89
C LYS A 112 1.01 -12.10 9.52
N ARG A 113 0.91 -13.28 10.17
CA ARG A 113 1.78 -14.43 9.84
C ARG A 113 1.59 -14.92 8.40
N ASP A 114 0.34 -14.99 7.94
CA ASP A 114 0.04 -15.43 6.58
C ASP A 114 0.57 -14.43 5.55
N TYR A 115 0.41 -13.13 5.79
CA TYR A 115 1.00 -12.06 4.96
C TYR A 115 2.53 -12.18 4.91
N GLU A 116 3.20 -12.28 6.05
CA GLU A 116 4.66 -12.41 6.14
C GLU A 116 5.17 -13.67 5.43
N ARG A 117 4.49 -14.80 5.61
CA ARG A 117 4.82 -16.06 4.93
C ARG A 117 4.72 -15.92 3.41
N ASN A 118 3.59 -15.39 2.94
CA ASN A 118 3.36 -15.23 1.50
C ASN A 118 4.36 -14.26 0.88
N ARG A 119 4.64 -13.15 1.56
CA ARG A 119 5.60 -12.17 1.07
C ARG A 119 7.02 -12.71 1.04
N LYS A 120 7.45 -13.44 2.08
CA LYS A 120 8.77 -14.11 2.09
C LYS A 120 8.89 -15.20 1.02
N ALA A 121 7.79 -15.83 0.64
CA ALA A 121 7.77 -16.84 -0.41
C ALA A 121 7.86 -16.23 -1.82
N SER A 122 7.28 -15.05 -2.02
CA SER A 122 7.21 -14.38 -3.33
C SER A 122 8.31 -13.33 -3.58
N ASP A 123 9.01 -12.89 -2.53
CA ASP A 123 10.00 -11.81 -2.58
C ASP A 123 11.27 -12.22 -1.82
N PRO A 124 12.28 -12.77 -2.53
CA PRO A 124 13.54 -13.19 -1.92
C PRO A 124 14.30 -12.05 -1.24
N LEU A 125 14.25 -10.84 -1.79
CA LEU A 125 14.91 -9.68 -1.19
C LEU A 125 14.24 -9.24 0.10
N TYR A 126 12.91 -9.26 0.13
CA TYR A 126 12.17 -9.04 1.37
C TYR A 126 12.50 -10.11 2.42
N LYS A 127 12.60 -11.37 2.00
CA LYS A 127 12.99 -12.49 2.86
C LYS A 127 14.39 -12.27 3.45
N LEU A 128 15.37 -11.86 2.62
CA LEU A 128 16.72 -11.51 3.05
C LEU A 128 16.71 -10.44 4.12
N ILE A 129 16.13 -9.27 3.82
CA ILE A 129 16.12 -8.13 4.75
C ILE A 129 15.38 -8.45 6.06
N SER A 130 14.28 -9.20 5.96
CA SER A 130 13.54 -9.66 7.15
C SER A 130 14.37 -10.59 8.02
N ASN A 131 15.09 -11.54 7.41
CA ASN A 131 15.95 -12.49 8.12
C ASN A 131 17.17 -11.78 8.74
N PHE A 132 17.78 -10.87 7.98
CA PHE A 132 18.90 -10.05 8.46
C PHE A 132 18.53 -9.24 9.71
N ARG A 133 17.39 -8.54 9.66
CA ARG A 133 16.86 -7.81 10.84
C ARG A 133 16.57 -8.73 12.02
N THR A 134 16.08 -9.94 11.75
CA THR A 134 15.82 -10.93 12.80
C THR A 134 17.12 -11.44 13.42
N ALA A 135 18.16 -11.69 12.62
CA ALA A 135 19.46 -12.10 13.11
C ALA A 135 20.09 -11.05 14.04
N ILE A 136 20.11 -9.78 13.62
CA ILE A 136 20.58 -8.68 14.49
C ILE A 136 19.78 -8.62 15.79
N TYR A 137 18.45 -8.68 15.71
CA TYR A 137 17.61 -8.65 16.91
C TYR A 137 17.91 -9.81 17.87
N THR A 138 18.14 -11.02 17.33
CA THR A 138 18.47 -12.20 18.13
C THR A 138 19.80 -12.01 18.85
N VAL A 139 20.82 -11.55 18.16
CA VAL A 139 22.14 -11.29 18.75
C VAL A 139 22.05 -10.23 19.86
N LEU A 140 21.41 -9.10 19.62
CA LEU A 140 21.24 -8.06 20.65
C LEU A 140 20.50 -8.60 21.87
N LYS A 141 19.46 -9.40 21.66
CA LYS A 141 18.68 -10.01 22.75
C LYS A 141 19.51 -11.02 23.55
N GLU A 142 20.31 -11.85 22.89
CA GLU A 142 21.21 -12.83 23.55
C GLU A 142 22.33 -12.13 24.31
N SER A 143 22.82 -11.00 23.81
CA SER A 143 23.79 -10.14 24.50
C SER A 143 23.17 -9.23 25.57
N ASN A 144 21.85 -9.31 25.79
CA ASN A 144 21.09 -8.44 26.70
C ASN A 144 21.23 -6.95 26.40
N VAL A 145 21.33 -6.61 25.11
CA VAL A 145 21.49 -5.25 24.59
C VAL A 145 20.16 -4.71 24.08
N ASP A 146 19.79 -3.51 24.52
CA ASP A 146 18.57 -2.85 24.07
C ASP A 146 18.67 -2.37 22.62
N LYS A 147 17.60 -2.61 21.86
CA LYS A 147 17.47 -2.09 20.52
C LYS A 147 17.00 -0.64 20.53
N TYR A 148 17.75 0.25 19.86
CA TYR A 148 17.28 1.59 19.54
C TYR A 148 17.43 1.91 18.05
N GLY A 149 16.52 2.73 17.47
CA GLY A 149 16.61 3.16 16.09
C GLY A 149 16.36 2.05 15.03
N HIS A 150 16.68 2.38 13.79
CA HIS A 150 16.64 1.47 12.66
C HIS A 150 18.02 0.88 12.39
N TYR A 151 18.12 -0.42 12.17
CA TYR A 151 19.40 -1.11 11.97
C TYR A 151 20.24 -0.49 10.86
N PHE A 152 19.65 -0.23 9.70
CA PHE A 152 20.38 0.31 8.56
C PHE A 152 20.88 1.75 8.75
N ASP A 153 20.19 2.56 9.56
CA ASP A 153 20.66 3.91 9.92
C ASP A 153 21.92 3.83 10.78
N ILE A 154 22.00 2.82 11.66
CA ILE A 154 23.15 2.61 12.55
C ILE A 154 24.30 1.96 11.80
N LEU A 155 24.01 0.98 10.95
CA LEU A 155 25.02 0.28 10.15
C LEU A 155 25.65 1.14 9.04
N GLN A 156 25.06 2.33 8.77
CA GLN A 156 25.55 3.30 7.79
C GLN A 156 25.61 2.77 6.36
N TYR A 157 24.76 1.78 6.03
CA TYR A 157 24.51 1.32 4.67
C TYR A 157 23.03 0.99 4.47
N ILE A 158 22.58 1.03 3.23
CA ILE A 158 21.19 0.76 2.88
C ILE A 158 21.00 -0.71 2.48
N PRO A 159 19.75 -1.23 2.50
CA PRO A 159 19.47 -2.61 2.07
C PRO A 159 20.00 -2.96 0.69
N GLU A 160 19.97 -2.03 -0.24
CA GLU A 160 20.44 -2.19 -1.61
C GLU A 160 21.97 -2.40 -1.67
N GLU A 161 22.72 -1.78 -0.78
CA GLU A 161 24.19 -1.98 -0.69
C GLU A 161 24.51 -3.37 -0.16
N LEU A 162 23.76 -3.88 0.82
CA LEU A 162 23.88 -5.27 1.29
C LEU A 162 23.58 -6.26 0.15
N ILE A 163 22.50 -6.05 -0.59
CA ILE A 163 22.11 -6.88 -1.72
C ILE A 163 23.23 -6.92 -2.76
N ASN A 164 23.70 -5.76 -3.20
CA ASN A 164 24.76 -5.63 -4.19
C ASN A 164 26.08 -6.23 -3.72
N HIS A 165 26.40 -6.10 -2.42
CA HIS A 165 27.58 -6.69 -1.83
C HIS A 165 27.55 -8.22 -1.84
N LEU A 166 26.43 -8.81 -1.50
CA LEU A 166 26.26 -10.28 -1.53
C LEU A 166 26.25 -10.79 -2.97
N GLU A 167 25.56 -10.13 -3.88
CA GLU A 167 25.46 -10.53 -5.29
C GLU A 167 26.82 -10.58 -5.99
N LYS A 168 27.72 -9.64 -5.68
CA LYS A 168 29.10 -9.64 -6.20
C LYS A 168 29.93 -10.84 -5.75
N GLN A 169 29.50 -11.54 -4.70
CA GLN A 169 30.19 -12.69 -4.13
C GLN A 169 29.50 -14.02 -4.50
N PHE A 170 28.43 -13.98 -5.30
CA PHE A 170 27.73 -15.21 -5.71
C PHE A 170 28.65 -16.11 -6.51
N THR A 171 28.59 -17.39 -6.20
CA THR A 171 29.17 -18.45 -7.04
C THR A 171 28.21 -18.79 -8.19
N ASP A 172 28.70 -19.53 -9.21
CA ASP A 172 28.00 -19.77 -10.49
C ASP A 172 26.54 -20.28 -10.38
N THR A 173 26.17 -20.87 -9.25
CA THR A 173 24.81 -21.42 -9.05
C THR A 173 23.99 -20.69 -8.00
N MET A 174 24.56 -19.68 -7.35
CA MET A 174 23.82 -18.82 -6.40
C MET A 174 22.99 -17.80 -7.14
N THR A 175 21.73 -17.70 -6.76
CA THR A 175 20.78 -16.70 -7.27
C THR A 175 19.85 -16.25 -6.16
N TRP A 176 19.13 -15.15 -6.39
CA TRP A 176 18.07 -14.73 -5.45
C TRP A 176 16.92 -15.72 -5.38
N ASP A 177 16.61 -16.41 -6.48
CA ASP A 177 15.52 -17.41 -6.51
C ASP A 177 15.79 -18.61 -5.62
N ASN A 178 17.06 -18.97 -5.42
CA ASN A 178 17.43 -20.06 -4.52
C ASN A 178 17.89 -19.59 -3.12
N TYR A 179 17.59 -18.32 -2.75
CA TYR A 179 17.85 -17.83 -1.40
C TYR A 179 17.09 -18.64 -0.33
N GLY A 180 17.86 -19.25 0.56
CA GLY A 180 17.43 -20.20 1.59
C GLY A 180 18.11 -21.58 1.41
N VAL A 181 18.67 -21.86 0.22
CA VAL A 181 19.65 -22.93 0.02
C VAL A 181 21.04 -22.42 0.37
N TRP A 182 21.29 -21.13 0.14
CA TRP A 182 22.42 -20.40 0.67
C TRP A 182 21.96 -19.37 1.72
N HIS A 183 22.84 -18.95 2.62
CA HIS A 183 22.58 -18.04 3.73
C HIS A 183 23.57 -16.88 3.72
N VAL A 184 23.21 -15.77 4.40
CA VAL A 184 24.19 -14.76 4.78
C VAL A 184 24.95 -15.27 5.98
N ASP A 185 26.27 -15.36 5.85
CA ASP A 185 27.19 -15.80 6.87
C ASP A 185 28.16 -14.69 7.24
N HIS A 186 28.73 -14.79 8.45
CA HIS A 186 29.78 -13.88 8.93
C HIS A 186 31.14 -14.54 8.72
N LYS A 187 32.06 -13.86 8.02
CA LYS A 187 33.45 -14.34 7.84
C LYS A 187 34.09 -14.63 9.19
N LEU A 188 34.09 -13.63 10.08
CA LEU A 188 34.38 -13.81 11.50
C LEU A 188 33.08 -14.10 12.23
N PRO A 189 32.98 -15.23 12.95
CA PRO A 189 31.74 -15.63 13.63
C PRO A 189 31.25 -14.55 14.62
N ILE A 190 29.93 -14.46 14.80
CA ILE A 190 29.30 -13.51 15.74
C ILE A 190 29.90 -13.65 17.15
N THR A 191 30.22 -14.87 17.56
CA THR A 191 30.82 -15.17 18.87
C THR A 191 32.20 -14.58 19.08
N SER A 192 32.86 -14.05 18.03
CA SER A 192 34.15 -13.36 18.10
C SER A 192 34.01 -11.90 18.52
N PHE A 193 32.80 -11.38 18.67
CA PHE A 193 32.52 -9.97 18.98
C PHE A 193 31.85 -9.85 20.35
N ASP A 194 32.40 -8.96 21.19
CA ASP A 194 31.84 -8.62 22.50
C ASP A 194 30.95 -7.37 22.37
N ILE A 195 29.70 -7.57 21.91
CA ILE A 195 28.74 -6.51 21.65
C ILE A 195 28.11 -6.07 22.97
N GLN A 196 28.39 -4.85 23.42
CA GLN A 196 27.86 -4.28 24.65
C GLN A 196 26.74 -3.28 24.40
N GLU A 197 26.73 -2.64 23.23
CA GLU A 197 25.74 -1.66 22.83
C GLU A 197 25.45 -1.76 21.32
N MET A 198 24.20 -1.51 20.91
CA MET A 198 23.86 -1.43 19.51
C MET A 198 24.55 -0.23 18.84
N GLY A 199 25.41 -0.49 17.86
CA GLY A 199 26.20 0.54 17.17
C GLY A 199 27.58 0.80 17.78
N ASP A 200 27.99 0.04 18.79
CA ASP A 200 29.38 0.08 19.27
C ASP A 200 30.34 -0.47 18.20
N LYS A 201 31.63 -0.37 18.48
CA LYS A 201 32.68 -0.79 17.54
C LYS A 201 32.57 -2.28 17.17
N GLU A 202 32.28 -3.14 18.14
CA GLU A 202 32.17 -4.58 17.92
C GLU A 202 30.88 -4.94 17.14
N PHE A 203 29.77 -4.28 17.44
CA PHE A 203 28.55 -4.39 16.63
C PHE A 203 28.79 -3.96 15.19
N MET A 204 29.43 -2.80 14.98
CA MET A 204 29.73 -2.29 13.63
C MET A 204 30.67 -3.22 12.86
N ARG A 205 31.68 -3.79 13.50
CA ARG A 205 32.59 -4.77 12.89
C ARG A 205 31.90 -6.08 12.57
N CYS A 206 31.03 -6.54 13.45
CA CYS A 206 30.27 -7.77 13.24
C CYS A 206 29.38 -7.68 11.99
N TRP A 207 28.64 -6.59 11.86
CA TRP A 207 27.62 -6.40 10.84
C TRP A 207 28.06 -5.56 9.64
N CYS A 208 29.34 -5.18 9.53
CA CYS A 208 29.84 -4.47 8.34
C CYS A 208 29.78 -5.38 7.10
N LEU A 209 29.61 -4.78 5.93
CA LEU A 209 29.55 -5.52 4.66
C LEU A 209 30.76 -6.43 4.46
N ASP A 210 31.96 -5.97 4.80
CA ASP A 210 33.19 -6.75 4.63
C ASP A 210 33.21 -8.06 5.43
N ASN A 211 32.48 -8.12 6.53
CA ASN A 211 32.34 -9.34 7.34
C ASN A 211 31.20 -10.26 6.87
N LEU A 212 30.38 -9.82 5.91
CA LEU A 212 29.26 -10.59 5.41
C LEU A 212 29.57 -11.24 4.06
N GLN A 213 29.10 -12.48 3.90
CA GLN A 213 29.27 -13.27 2.68
C GLN A 213 28.07 -14.17 2.43
N PRO A 214 27.75 -14.51 1.18
CA PRO A 214 26.86 -15.62 0.88
C PRO A 214 27.61 -16.93 1.09
N MET A 215 26.98 -17.91 1.72
CA MET A 215 27.55 -19.25 1.94
C MET A 215 26.48 -20.31 1.75
N TRP A 216 26.83 -21.44 1.11
CA TRP A 216 25.91 -22.57 1.01
C TRP A 216 25.50 -23.08 2.39
N GLY A 217 24.22 -23.42 2.55
CA GLY A 217 23.66 -23.80 3.85
C GLY A 217 24.40 -24.96 4.50
N GLU A 218 24.81 -25.96 3.73
CA GLU A 218 25.59 -27.10 4.23
C GLU A 218 27.00 -26.68 4.69
N GLU A 219 27.65 -25.77 3.97
CA GLU A 219 28.98 -25.23 4.34
C GLU A 219 28.86 -24.37 5.59
N ASN A 220 27.84 -23.54 5.66
CA ASN A 220 27.55 -22.69 6.81
C ASN A 220 27.33 -23.53 8.09
N ILE A 221 26.56 -24.61 8.00
CA ILE A 221 26.37 -25.57 9.12
C ILE A 221 27.70 -26.21 9.52
N ARG A 222 28.54 -26.62 8.55
CA ARG A 222 29.87 -27.24 8.84
C ARG A 222 30.85 -26.25 9.45
N LYS A 223 30.82 -24.99 8.97
CA LYS A 223 31.62 -23.89 9.53
C LYS A 223 31.23 -23.62 10.98
N SER A 224 29.93 -23.54 11.28
CA SER A 224 29.45 -23.20 12.64
C SER A 224 30.14 -21.93 13.17
N ASN A 225 30.66 -21.96 14.39
CA ASN A 225 31.42 -20.86 15.03
C ASN A 225 32.95 -20.97 14.81
N LYS A 226 33.40 -21.72 13.79
CA LYS A 226 34.82 -21.83 13.47
C LYS A 226 35.27 -20.70 12.56
N LEU A 227 36.54 -20.30 12.66
CA LEU A 227 37.21 -19.41 11.72
C LEU A 227 37.50 -20.12 10.40
#